data_d470e310cf2d7e0297544eae535aa277
#
_entry.id   d470e310cf2d7e0297544eae535aa277
#
_cell.length_a   1.000
_cell.length_b   1.000
_cell.length_c   1.000
_cell.angle_alpha   90.00
_cell.angle_beta   90.00
_cell.angle_gamma   90.00
#
_symmetry.space_group_name_H-M   'P 1'
#
loop_
_entity.id
_entity.type
_entity.pdbx_description
1 polymer ?
#
loop_
_entity_poly.entity_id
_entity_poly.type
_entity_poly.pdbx_seq_one_letter_code
_entity_poly.pdbx_strand_id
1 'polypeptide(L)'
;MARAPALLPETGEMRARLDPEGRLAVKVTPGAREESVTLTPEAVLVKVRAPADKGAANDAVIQLIARALGLAPSRVTMLRGATSRTKMLKVTL
;
A
#
# COMPACT_ATOMS: atom_id res chain seq x y z
N MET A 1 -9.38 20.08 12.84
CA MET A 1 -8.72 19.04 13.62
C MET A 1 -8.01 18.03 12.73
N ALA A 2 -6.80 17.70 13.04
CA ALA A 2 -6.03 16.79 12.22
C ALA A 2 -6.56 15.37 12.33
N ARG A 3 -6.56 14.65 11.23
CA ARG A 3 -6.84 13.23 11.16
C ARG A 3 -5.71 12.47 11.87
N ALA A 4 -6.02 11.35 12.47
CA ALA A 4 -4.98 10.48 12.99
C ALA A 4 -4.05 10.07 11.84
N PRO A 5 -2.72 10.09 12.01
CA PRO A 5 -1.82 9.66 10.96
C PRO A 5 -1.92 8.16 10.72
N ALA A 6 -1.63 7.73 9.51
CA ALA A 6 -1.57 6.32 9.20
C ALA A 6 -0.40 5.68 9.94
N LEU A 7 -0.57 4.44 10.39
CA LEU A 7 0.49 3.66 11.01
C LEU A 7 1.33 3.01 9.92
N LEU A 8 2.57 3.45 9.79
CA LEU A 8 3.47 3.00 8.72
C LEU A 8 4.73 2.38 9.29
N PRO A 9 5.29 1.35 8.61
CA PRO A 9 6.57 0.79 9.01
C PRO A 9 7.71 1.76 8.66
N GLU A 10 8.90 1.45 9.13
CA GLU A 10 10.09 2.20 8.76
C GLU A 10 10.35 2.07 7.25
N THR A 11 10.79 3.16 6.63
CA THR A 11 11.04 3.21 5.20
C THR A 11 12.00 2.12 4.72
N GLY A 12 13.09 1.90 5.46
CA GLY A 12 14.07 0.87 5.10
C GLY A 12 13.47 -0.54 5.13
N GLU A 13 12.65 -0.83 6.15
CA GLU A 13 11.97 -2.12 6.23
C GLU A 13 10.99 -2.30 5.09
N MET A 14 10.28 -1.23 4.73
CA MET A 14 9.33 -1.26 3.63
C MET A 14 10.03 -1.51 2.30
N ARG A 15 11.14 -0.81 2.05
CA ARG A 15 11.92 -0.99 0.83
C ARG A 15 12.53 -2.37 0.71
N ALA A 16 12.85 -3.01 1.83
CA ALA A 16 13.38 -4.37 1.84
C ALA A 16 12.37 -5.41 1.34
N ARG A 17 11.10 -5.05 1.30
CA ARG A 17 10.04 -5.94 0.81
C ARG A 17 9.88 -5.91 -0.71
N LEU A 18 10.52 -4.98 -1.40
CA LEU A 18 10.49 -4.95 -2.86
C LEU A 18 11.34 -6.09 -3.40
N ASP A 19 10.85 -6.75 -4.48
CA ASP A 19 11.68 -7.74 -5.14
C ASP A 19 12.74 -7.05 -6.02
N PRO A 20 13.66 -7.81 -6.63
CA PRO A 20 14.71 -7.19 -7.45
C PRO A 20 14.20 -6.35 -8.62
N GLU A 21 12.96 -6.58 -9.05
CA GLU A 21 12.35 -5.83 -10.14
C GLU A 21 11.48 -4.67 -9.65
N GLY A 22 11.46 -4.42 -8.35
CA GLY A 22 10.67 -3.35 -7.77
C GLY A 22 9.19 -3.68 -7.59
N ARG A 23 8.84 -4.96 -7.60
CA ARG A 23 7.45 -5.38 -7.39
C ARG A 23 7.17 -5.65 -5.92
N LEU A 24 5.95 -5.39 -5.51
CA LEU A 24 5.51 -5.58 -4.14
C LEU A 24 4.09 -6.14 -4.13
N ALA A 25 3.93 -7.31 -3.51
CA ALA A 25 2.61 -7.90 -3.31
C ALA A 25 2.04 -7.42 -1.97
N VAL A 26 0.80 -6.95 -1.97
CA VAL A 26 0.14 -6.48 -0.75
C VAL A 26 -1.24 -7.10 -0.62
N LYS A 27 -1.69 -7.32 0.62
CA LYS A 27 -3.07 -7.71 0.92
C LYS A 27 -3.79 -6.50 1.48
N VAL A 28 -4.94 -6.19 0.91
CA VAL A 28 -5.66 -4.95 1.21
C VAL A 28 -6.96 -5.24 1.93
N THR A 29 -7.24 -4.49 2.98
CA THR A 29 -8.53 -4.46 3.66
C THR A 29 -9.14 -3.08 3.44
N PRO A 30 -10.12 -2.96 2.54
CA PRO A 30 -10.81 -1.69 2.32
C PRO A 30 -11.86 -1.45 3.41
N GLY A 31 -12.35 -0.22 3.49
CA GLY A 31 -13.38 0.14 4.46
C GLY A 31 -12.94 0.04 5.91
N ALA A 32 -11.65 0.14 6.19
CA ALA A 32 -11.13 0.09 7.53
C ALA A 32 -11.33 1.42 8.26
N ARG A 33 -11.32 1.40 9.58
CA ARG A 33 -11.44 2.62 10.37
C ARG A 33 -10.16 3.45 10.34
N GLU A 34 -9.02 2.77 10.31
CA GLU A 34 -7.72 3.40 10.32
C GLU A 34 -6.89 2.91 9.16
N GLU A 35 -6.04 3.77 8.64
CA GLU A 35 -5.11 3.39 7.58
C GLU A 35 -3.81 2.92 8.19
N SER A 36 -3.29 1.81 7.69
CA SER A 36 -2.04 1.25 8.20
C SER A 36 -1.38 0.36 7.16
N VAL A 37 -0.06 0.23 7.29
CA VAL A 37 0.72 -0.77 6.59
C VAL A 37 1.45 -1.58 7.65
N THR A 38 1.25 -2.89 7.64
CA THR A 38 1.86 -3.79 8.62
C THR A 38 2.68 -4.84 7.89
N LEU A 39 3.92 -5.03 8.31
CA LEU A 39 4.80 -6.04 7.74
C LEU A 39 4.74 -7.30 8.58
N THR A 40 4.39 -8.42 7.95
CA THR A 40 4.48 -9.74 8.58
C THR A 40 5.49 -10.58 7.81
N PRO A 41 5.96 -11.71 8.35
CA PRO A 41 6.91 -12.55 7.59
C PRO A 41 6.37 -12.99 6.23
N GLU A 42 5.05 -13.19 6.11
CA GLU A 42 4.45 -13.71 4.89
C GLU A 42 3.88 -12.64 3.96
N ALA A 43 3.61 -11.43 4.46
CA ALA A 43 2.85 -10.47 3.67
C ALA A 43 3.03 -9.02 4.12
N VAL A 44 2.67 -8.11 3.21
CA VAL A 44 2.48 -6.70 3.52
C VAL A 44 0.98 -6.47 3.60
N LEU A 45 0.49 -6.11 4.78
CA LEU A 45 -0.94 -5.90 5.02
C LEU A 45 -1.25 -4.41 4.96
N VAL A 46 -2.21 -4.04 4.13
CA VAL A 46 -2.58 -2.63 3.93
C VAL A 46 -4.05 -2.45 4.29
N LYS A 47 -4.34 -1.55 5.22
CA LYS A 47 -5.70 -1.16 5.56
C LYS A 47 -5.94 0.25 5.04
N VAL A 48 -7.03 0.44 4.32
CA VAL A 48 -7.41 1.75 3.79
C VAL A 48 -8.87 2.05 4.16
N ARG A 49 -9.16 3.32 4.36
CA ARG A 49 -10.52 3.77 4.66
C ARG A 49 -11.42 3.72 3.44
N ALA A 50 -10.85 3.92 2.27
CA ALA A 50 -11.60 3.93 1.04
C ALA A 50 -12.33 2.61 0.83
N PRO A 51 -13.58 2.64 0.34
CA PRO A 51 -14.33 1.41 0.07
C PRO A 51 -13.78 0.70 -1.16
N ALA A 52 -14.05 -0.60 -1.26
CA ALA A 52 -13.67 -1.42 -2.42
C ALA A 52 -14.64 -1.14 -3.57
N ASP A 53 -14.67 0.10 -4.04
CA ASP A 53 -15.64 0.53 -5.03
C ASP A 53 -14.99 1.54 -5.98
N LYS A 54 -15.22 1.37 -7.28
CA LYS A 54 -14.81 2.32 -8.33
C LYS A 54 -13.32 2.71 -8.27
N GLY A 55 -12.47 1.81 -7.83
CA GLY A 55 -11.05 2.07 -7.78
C GLY A 55 -10.58 2.94 -6.61
N ALA A 56 -11.49 3.35 -5.71
CA ALA A 56 -11.11 4.21 -4.59
C ALA A 56 -10.06 3.56 -3.68
N ALA A 57 -10.23 2.26 -3.37
CA ALA A 57 -9.27 1.54 -2.55
C ALA A 57 -7.92 1.41 -3.26
N ASN A 58 -7.92 1.25 -4.58
CA ASN A 58 -6.68 1.12 -5.34
C ASN A 58 -5.84 2.40 -5.24
N ASP A 59 -6.47 3.56 -5.40
CA ASP A 59 -5.78 4.84 -5.29
C ASP A 59 -5.27 5.06 -3.87
N ALA A 60 -6.07 4.71 -2.87
CA ALA A 60 -5.66 4.83 -1.47
C ALA A 60 -4.45 3.95 -1.16
N VAL A 61 -4.42 2.73 -1.69
CA VAL A 61 -3.28 1.81 -1.51
C VAL A 61 -2.02 2.40 -2.14
N ILE A 62 -2.11 2.92 -3.36
CA ILE A 62 -0.97 3.52 -4.04
C ILE A 62 -0.39 4.66 -3.22
N GLN A 63 -1.25 5.55 -2.74
CA GLN A 63 -0.79 6.69 -1.94
C GLN A 63 -0.17 6.26 -0.62
N LEU A 64 -0.79 5.30 0.06
CA LEU A 64 -0.30 4.85 1.36
C LEU A 64 1.04 4.12 1.23
N ILE A 65 1.18 3.26 0.23
CA ILE A 65 2.44 2.55 -0.02
C ILE A 65 3.54 3.54 -0.40
N ALA A 66 3.24 4.53 -1.23
CA ALA A 66 4.21 5.56 -1.59
C ALA A 66 4.70 6.31 -0.35
N ARG A 67 3.79 6.67 0.57
CA ARG A 67 4.17 7.31 1.83
C ARG A 67 5.07 6.41 2.66
N ALA A 68 4.74 5.12 2.76
CA ALA A 68 5.54 4.17 3.53
C ALA A 68 6.94 4.01 2.95
N LEU A 69 7.08 4.17 1.64
CA LEU A 69 8.36 4.07 0.95
C LEU A 69 9.13 5.41 0.90
N GLY A 70 8.48 6.49 1.30
CA GLY A 70 9.08 7.83 1.19
C GLY A 70 9.16 8.33 -0.24
N LEU A 71 8.20 7.95 -1.09
CA LEU A 71 8.19 8.29 -2.52
C LEU A 71 6.92 9.04 -2.89
N ALA A 72 6.95 9.71 -4.04
CA ALA A 72 5.75 10.30 -4.62
C ALA A 72 4.81 9.19 -5.13
N PRO A 73 3.48 9.38 -5.09
CA PRO A 73 2.55 8.36 -5.58
C PRO A 73 2.77 7.96 -7.04
N SER A 74 3.30 8.85 -7.86
CA SER A 74 3.59 8.55 -9.27
C SER A 74 4.66 7.47 -9.45
N ARG A 75 5.41 7.15 -8.39
CA ARG A 75 6.41 6.08 -8.41
C ARG A 75 5.83 4.70 -8.16
N VAL A 76 4.53 4.62 -7.82
CA VAL A 76 3.86 3.37 -7.52
C VAL A 76 2.75 3.15 -8.54
N THR A 77 2.76 1.99 -9.19
CA THR A 77 1.78 1.63 -10.21
C THR A 77 1.16 0.28 -9.87
N MET A 78 -0.13 0.14 -10.07
CA MET A 78 -0.81 -1.14 -9.87
C MET A 78 -0.67 -2.00 -11.12
N LEU A 79 -0.08 -3.19 -10.95
CA LEU A 79 0.09 -4.15 -12.05
C LEU A 79 -1.08 -5.11 -12.15
N ARG A 80 -1.57 -5.60 -11.01
CA ARG A 80 -2.63 -6.62 -10.96
C ARG A 80 -3.46 -6.43 -9.71
N GLY A 81 -4.64 -7.05 -9.72
CA GLY A 81 -5.47 -7.14 -8.54
C GLY A 81 -6.37 -5.94 -8.31
N ALA A 82 -6.68 -5.16 -9.36
CA ALA A 82 -7.53 -3.99 -9.22
C ALA A 82 -8.90 -4.33 -8.62
N THR A 83 -9.40 -5.56 -8.84
CA THR A 83 -10.69 -6.02 -8.31
C THR A 83 -10.52 -7.08 -7.21
N SER A 84 -9.32 -7.27 -6.72
CA SER A 84 -8.96 -8.30 -5.74
C SER A 84 -8.36 -7.67 -4.49
N ARG A 85 -8.42 -8.37 -3.36
CA ARG A 85 -7.77 -7.91 -2.13
C ARG A 85 -6.26 -8.07 -2.18
N THR A 86 -5.76 -9.03 -2.94
CA THR A 86 -4.33 -9.19 -3.16
C THR A 86 -3.94 -8.40 -4.40
N LYS A 87 -3.01 -7.48 -4.24
CA LYS A 87 -2.61 -6.57 -5.31
C LYS A 87 -1.11 -6.65 -5.53
N MET A 88 -0.70 -6.54 -6.79
CA MET A 88 0.71 -6.47 -7.15
C MET A 88 1.01 -5.07 -7.64
N LEU A 89 1.99 -4.43 -6.99
CA LEU A 89 2.41 -3.07 -7.31
C LEU A 89 3.80 -3.07 -7.92
N LYS A 90 4.05 -2.08 -8.76
CA LYS A 90 5.38 -1.81 -9.30
C LYS A 90 5.87 -0.50 -8.71
N VAL A 91 7.06 -0.50 -8.16
CA VAL A 91 7.66 0.69 -7.54
C VAL A 91 8.91 1.07 -8.32
N THR A 92 8.99 2.33 -8.71
CA THR A 92 10.15 2.90 -9.39
C THR A 92 10.88 3.79 -8.39
N LEU A 93 12.05 3.36 -7.97
CA LEU A 93 12.86 4.13 -7.01
C LEU A 93 13.64 5.26 -7.65
#